data_d52e024edd130eee727de57d5aa362d2
#
_entry.id   d52e024edd130eee727de57d5aa362d2
#
_cell.length_a   1.000
_cell.length_b   1.000
_cell.length_c   1.000
_cell.angle_alpha   90.00
_cell.angle_beta   90.00
_cell.angle_gamma   90.00
#
_symmetry.space_group_name_H-M   'P 1'
#
loop_
_entity.id
_entity.type
_entity.pdbx_description
1 polymer ?
#
loop_
_entity_poly.entity_id
_entity_poly.type
_entity_poly.pdbx_seq_one_letter_code
_entity_poly.pdbx_strand_id
1 'polypeptide(L)'
;MKETQTKERITRNSIEQELWSTNAAEIKGNIFSLTYTLFFGGLISLVLCFAGSQLHFYPVIYVIYIPLALLPMVPFFAILRLHFVVLQERRLLQDGAFDIISTTLFSKDEKYNHIHRELNRYFYFESYPPCEVSYTAYQIASPGDAYYAVLYKTKKPYIKTFYAANMYDFREG
;
A
#
# COMPACT_ATOMS: atom_id res chain seq x y z
N MET A 1 22.15 -31.58 -14.26
CA MET A 1 22.85 -30.91 -13.14
C MET A 1 21.88 -29.88 -12.58
N LYS A 2 21.36 -30.07 -11.35
CA LYS A 2 20.59 -29.04 -10.68
C LYS A 2 21.60 -27.99 -10.19
N GLU A 3 21.63 -26.81 -10.79
CA GLU A 3 22.32 -25.67 -10.21
C GLU A 3 21.77 -25.47 -8.79
N THR A 4 22.63 -25.67 -7.82
CA THR A 4 22.34 -25.34 -6.42
C THR A 4 22.34 -23.82 -6.33
N GLN A 5 21.19 -23.19 -6.57
CA GLN A 5 21.03 -21.76 -6.33
C GLN A 5 21.38 -21.49 -4.87
N THR A 6 22.44 -20.73 -4.66
CA THR A 6 22.84 -20.30 -3.31
C THR A 6 21.75 -19.38 -2.79
N LYS A 7 21.03 -19.83 -1.76
CA LYS A 7 19.99 -19.03 -1.13
C LYS A 7 20.60 -17.78 -0.53
N GLU A 8 19.94 -16.64 -0.72
CA GLU A 8 20.32 -15.39 -0.09
C GLU A 8 19.96 -15.43 1.40
N ARG A 9 20.90 -15.02 2.26
CA ARG A 9 20.68 -14.98 3.70
C ARG A 9 19.94 -13.71 4.07
N ILE A 10 18.79 -13.88 4.74
CA ILE A 10 18.05 -12.77 5.34
C ILE A 10 18.01 -12.93 6.85
N THR A 11 18.19 -11.82 7.56
CA THR A 11 18.12 -11.75 9.01
C THR A 11 16.98 -10.84 9.45
N ARG A 12 16.55 -10.95 10.71
CA ARG A 12 15.55 -10.03 11.27
C ARG A 12 15.98 -8.56 11.09
N ASN A 13 17.25 -8.25 11.32
CA ASN A 13 17.79 -6.89 11.19
C ASN A 13 17.73 -6.37 9.74
N SER A 14 18.05 -7.23 8.76
CA SER A 14 17.98 -6.83 7.33
C SER A 14 16.53 -6.55 6.90
N ILE A 15 15.59 -7.38 7.34
CA ILE A 15 14.16 -7.17 7.07
C ILE A 15 13.67 -5.88 7.75
N GLU A 16 14.04 -5.65 9.00
CA GLU A 16 13.68 -4.43 9.71
C GLU A 16 14.21 -3.19 9.00
N GLN A 17 15.46 -3.20 8.56
CA GLN A 17 16.06 -2.10 7.82
C GLN A 17 15.34 -1.84 6.47
N GLU A 18 14.94 -2.90 5.76
CA GLU A 18 14.16 -2.80 4.54
C GLU A 18 12.77 -2.18 4.82
N LEU A 19 12.06 -2.63 5.87
CA LEU A 19 10.78 -2.07 6.27
C LEU A 19 10.89 -0.59 6.64
N TRP A 20 11.94 -0.19 7.37
CA TRP A 20 12.20 1.21 7.69
C TRP A 20 12.44 2.07 6.46
N SER A 21 13.27 1.59 5.53
CA SER A 21 13.57 2.32 4.28
C SER A 21 12.34 2.48 3.40
N THR A 22 11.54 1.41 3.27
CA THR A 22 10.28 1.42 2.51
C THR A 22 9.27 2.38 3.13
N ASN A 23 9.04 2.31 4.45
CA ASN A 23 8.13 3.20 5.16
C ASN A 23 8.58 4.68 5.05
N ALA A 24 9.88 4.96 5.15
CA ALA A 24 10.41 6.30 4.97
C ALA A 24 10.19 6.85 3.55
N ALA A 25 10.35 6.00 2.52
CA ALA A 25 10.08 6.36 1.13
C ALA A 25 8.59 6.63 0.90
N GLU A 26 7.70 5.79 1.45
CA GLU A 26 6.24 5.97 1.38
C GLU A 26 5.80 7.28 2.06
N ILE A 27 6.34 7.61 3.25
CA ILE A 27 6.05 8.88 3.94
C ILE A 27 6.47 10.07 3.08
N LYS A 28 7.69 10.03 2.52
CA LYS A 28 8.19 11.10 1.66
C LYS A 28 7.34 11.30 0.41
N GLY A 29 6.95 10.18 -0.24
CA GLY A 29 6.07 10.18 -1.40
C GLY A 29 4.69 10.76 -1.08
N ASN A 30 4.10 10.36 0.05
CA ASN A 30 2.80 10.87 0.48
C ASN A 30 2.84 12.37 0.82
N ILE A 31 3.91 12.86 1.49
CA ILE A 31 4.06 14.30 1.76
C ILE A 31 4.16 15.09 0.46
N PHE A 32 4.96 14.62 -0.51
CA PHE A 32 5.05 15.27 -1.82
C PHE A 32 3.70 15.32 -2.52
N SER A 33 2.98 14.20 -2.56
CA SER A 33 1.65 14.10 -3.19
C SER A 33 0.61 14.97 -2.48
N LEU A 34 0.63 15.04 -1.14
CA LEU A 34 -0.24 15.92 -0.35
C LEU A 34 0.02 17.40 -0.66
N THR A 35 1.30 17.81 -0.71
CA THR A 35 1.68 19.18 -1.05
C THR A 35 1.22 19.55 -2.46
N TYR A 36 1.45 18.65 -3.42
CA TYR A 36 1.04 18.83 -4.81
C TYR A 36 -0.49 18.95 -4.94
N THR A 37 -1.24 18.03 -4.34
CA THR A 37 -2.72 18.04 -4.44
C THR A 37 -3.33 19.22 -3.68
N LEU A 38 -2.74 19.66 -2.56
CA LEU A 38 -3.19 20.84 -1.84
C LEU A 38 -2.98 22.10 -2.69
N PHE A 39 -1.80 22.23 -3.31
CA PHE A 39 -1.48 23.42 -4.12
C PHE A 39 -2.36 23.47 -5.38
N PHE A 40 -2.36 22.45 -6.20
CA PHE A 40 -3.11 22.46 -7.46
C PHE A 40 -4.61 22.29 -7.26
N GLY A 41 -5.05 21.38 -6.38
CA GLY A 41 -6.46 21.20 -6.06
C GLY A 41 -7.05 22.47 -5.40
N GLY A 42 -6.31 23.08 -4.48
CA GLY A 42 -6.69 24.33 -3.83
C GLY A 42 -6.77 25.49 -4.83
N LEU A 43 -5.79 25.62 -5.74
CA LEU A 43 -5.80 26.64 -6.78
C LEU A 43 -7.02 26.50 -7.70
N ILE A 44 -7.30 25.29 -8.18
CA ILE A 44 -8.47 25.01 -9.04
C ILE A 44 -9.76 25.32 -8.27
N SER A 45 -9.88 24.89 -7.01
CA SER A 45 -11.04 25.19 -6.17
C SER A 45 -11.25 26.69 -5.99
N LEU A 46 -10.18 27.46 -5.76
CA LEU A 46 -10.22 28.92 -5.67
C LEU A 46 -10.71 29.56 -6.96
N VAL A 47 -10.18 29.15 -8.11
CA VAL A 47 -10.59 29.66 -9.42
C VAL A 47 -12.08 29.36 -9.66
N LEU A 48 -12.54 28.15 -9.36
CA LEU A 48 -13.94 27.78 -9.49
C LEU A 48 -14.82 28.61 -8.53
N CYS A 49 -14.44 28.78 -7.28
CA CYS A 49 -15.18 29.62 -6.34
C CYS A 49 -15.26 31.08 -6.80
N PHE A 50 -14.14 31.64 -7.31
CA PHE A 50 -14.11 33.00 -7.85
C PHE A 50 -15.01 33.13 -9.08
N ALA A 51 -14.93 32.20 -10.05
CA ALA A 51 -15.80 32.18 -11.22
C ALA A 51 -17.28 32.10 -10.82
N GLY A 52 -17.60 31.25 -9.81
CA GLY A 52 -18.96 31.14 -9.27
C GLY A 52 -19.48 32.43 -8.63
N SER A 53 -18.60 33.17 -7.95
CA SER A 53 -18.99 34.45 -7.33
C SER A 53 -19.31 35.55 -8.35
N GLN A 54 -18.75 35.48 -9.56
CA GLN A 54 -19.03 36.42 -10.65
C GLN A 54 -20.35 36.13 -11.38
N LEU A 55 -20.83 34.91 -11.27
CA LEU A 55 -22.11 34.52 -11.86
C LEU A 55 -23.20 34.82 -10.82
N HIS A 56 -24.15 35.69 -11.17
CA HIS A 56 -25.32 36.00 -10.30
C HIS A 56 -26.29 34.80 -10.35
N PHE A 57 -25.92 33.73 -9.66
CA PHE A 57 -26.73 32.51 -9.65
C PHE A 57 -27.88 32.57 -8.64
N TYR A 58 -29.01 31.98 -9.01
CA TYR A 58 -30.08 31.69 -8.09
C TYR A 58 -29.61 30.73 -6.97
N PRO A 59 -30.13 30.83 -5.74
CA PRO A 59 -29.65 30.05 -4.58
C PRO A 59 -29.56 28.54 -4.82
N VAL A 60 -30.42 28.00 -5.64
CA VAL A 60 -30.45 26.56 -6.00
C VAL A 60 -29.15 26.10 -6.70
N ILE A 61 -28.50 26.99 -7.44
CA ILE A 61 -27.27 26.65 -8.20
C ILE A 61 -26.09 26.45 -7.24
N TYR A 62 -26.05 27.14 -6.10
CA TYR A 62 -25.00 27.00 -5.11
C TYR A 62 -24.96 25.57 -4.53
N VAL A 63 -26.08 24.88 -4.42
CA VAL A 63 -26.17 23.51 -3.94
C VAL A 63 -25.37 22.53 -4.82
N ILE A 64 -25.32 22.81 -6.13
CA ILE A 64 -24.55 22.00 -7.10
C ILE A 64 -23.12 22.51 -7.23
N TYR A 65 -22.95 23.86 -7.19
CA TYR A 65 -21.67 24.49 -7.46
C TYR A 65 -20.64 24.29 -6.35
N ILE A 66 -21.05 24.33 -5.08
CA ILE A 66 -20.15 24.12 -3.94
C ILE A 66 -19.52 22.71 -3.97
N PRO A 67 -20.27 21.60 -4.09
CA PRO A 67 -19.68 20.29 -4.26
C PRO A 67 -18.73 20.18 -5.47
N LEU A 68 -19.09 20.79 -6.60
CA LEU A 68 -18.27 20.80 -7.81
C LEU A 68 -16.93 21.54 -7.57
N ALA A 69 -16.97 22.68 -6.88
CA ALA A 69 -15.76 23.44 -6.55
C ALA A 69 -14.85 22.71 -5.55
N LEU A 70 -15.40 21.82 -4.70
CA LEU A 70 -14.63 21.01 -3.74
C LEU A 70 -14.11 19.69 -4.34
N LEU A 71 -14.62 19.27 -5.49
CA LEU A 71 -14.24 18.01 -6.13
C LEU A 71 -12.72 17.85 -6.33
N PRO A 72 -11.95 18.90 -6.74
CA PRO A 72 -10.49 18.82 -6.88
C PRO A 72 -9.75 18.49 -5.58
N MET A 73 -10.39 18.64 -4.41
CA MET A 73 -9.79 18.32 -3.11
C MET A 73 -9.96 16.85 -2.69
N VAL A 74 -10.79 16.08 -3.40
CA VAL A 74 -11.02 14.65 -3.08
C VAL A 74 -9.72 13.83 -3.04
N PRO A 75 -8.78 13.96 -4.02
CA PRO A 75 -7.51 13.24 -3.97
C PRO A 75 -6.68 13.58 -2.73
N PHE A 76 -6.71 14.83 -2.27
CA PHE A 76 -6.01 15.24 -1.04
C PHE A 76 -6.46 14.42 0.17
N PHE A 77 -7.77 14.28 0.38
CA PHE A 77 -8.29 13.51 1.51
C PHE A 77 -7.99 12.02 1.38
N ALA A 78 -8.01 11.48 0.16
CA ALA A 78 -7.64 10.09 -0.09
C ALA A 78 -6.16 9.83 0.28
N ILE A 79 -5.24 10.68 -0.18
CA ILE A 79 -3.81 10.57 0.14
C ILE A 79 -3.56 10.81 1.63
N LEU A 80 -4.27 11.75 2.26
CA LEU A 80 -4.18 12.01 3.70
C LEU A 80 -4.52 10.76 4.51
N ARG A 81 -5.58 10.04 4.12
CA ARG A 81 -5.94 8.77 4.75
C ARG A 81 -4.83 7.73 4.62
N LEU A 82 -4.25 7.57 3.41
CA LEU A 82 -3.13 6.66 3.19
C LEU A 82 -1.91 7.06 4.03
N HIS A 83 -1.62 8.34 4.15
CA HIS A 83 -0.53 8.85 4.97
C HIS A 83 -0.68 8.44 6.46
N PHE A 84 -1.90 8.53 7.00
CA PHE A 84 -2.17 8.06 8.37
C PHE A 84 -1.93 6.56 8.54
N VAL A 85 -2.26 5.73 7.55
CA VAL A 85 -1.98 4.29 7.59
C VAL A 85 -0.46 4.05 7.66
N VAL A 86 0.32 4.71 6.82
CA VAL A 86 1.79 4.59 6.80
C VAL A 86 2.41 5.07 8.13
N LEU A 87 1.87 6.12 8.74
CA LEU A 87 2.31 6.56 10.07
C LEU A 87 1.98 5.56 11.17
N GLN A 88 0.85 4.84 11.09
CA GLN A 88 0.54 3.76 12.01
C GLN A 88 1.52 2.59 11.84
N GLU A 89 1.85 2.21 10.62
CA GLU A 89 2.87 1.19 10.34
C GLU A 89 4.24 1.57 10.91
N ARG A 90 4.62 2.84 10.79
CA ARG A 90 5.85 3.35 11.41
C ARG A 90 5.88 3.16 12.93
N ARG A 91 4.76 3.40 13.62
CA ARG A 91 4.66 3.14 15.06
C ARG A 91 4.80 1.66 15.38
N LEU A 92 4.16 0.78 14.59
CA LEU A 92 4.32 -0.67 14.76
C LEU A 92 5.77 -1.12 14.60
N LEU A 93 6.52 -0.53 13.67
CA LEU A 93 7.95 -0.78 13.53
C LEU A 93 8.75 -0.28 14.74
N GLN A 94 8.46 0.92 15.24
CA GLN A 94 9.11 1.50 16.44
C GLN A 94 8.89 0.64 17.68
N ASP A 95 7.68 0.08 17.83
CA ASP A 95 7.29 -0.77 18.95
C ASP A 95 7.77 -2.22 18.79
N GLY A 96 8.43 -2.56 17.66
CA GLY A 96 8.81 -3.93 17.32
C GLY A 96 7.60 -4.86 17.16
N ALA A 97 6.43 -4.30 16.88
CA ALA A 97 5.15 -5.02 16.81
C ALA A 97 4.97 -5.76 15.47
N PHE A 98 5.98 -6.54 15.10
CA PHE A 98 5.93 -7.43 13.93
C PHE A 98 6.58 -8.77 14.25
N ASP A 99 6.13 -9.82 13.56
CA ASP A 99 6.73 -11.16 13.60
C ASP A 99 7.12 -11.60 12.20
N ILE A 100 8.11 -12.49 12.14
CA ILE A 100 8.48 -13.20 10.93
C ILE A 100 8.03 -14.64 11.11
N ILE A 101 7.09 -15.07 10.30
CA ILE A 101 6.47 -16.38 10.36
C ILE A 101 6.79 -17.20 9.12
N SER A 102 6.93 -18.51 9.28
CA SER A 102 6.94 -19.44 8.14
C SER A 102 5.51 -19.80 7.79
N THR A 103 5.13 -19.64 6.54
CA THR A 103 3.78 -19.93 6.04
C THR A 103 3.85 -20.54 4.65
N THR A 104 2.74 -21.13 4.21
CA THR A 104 2.64 -21.76 2.89
C THR A 104 1.60 -21.03 2.05
N LEU A 105 1.90 -20.84 0.77
CA LEU A 105 0.94 -20.29 -0.18
C LEU A 105 -0.19 -21.31 -0.39
N PHE A 106 -1.39 -20.97 0.08
CA PHE A 106 -2.56 -21.83 -0.04
C PHE A 106 -3.14 -21.78 -1.45
N SER A 107 -3.35 -20.58 -1.98
CA SER A 107 -3.86 -20.38 -3.34
C SER A 107 -3.44 -19.02 -3.89
N LYS A 108 -3.58 -18.85 -5.20
CA LYS A 108 -3.39 -17.60 -5.89
C LYS A 108 -4.55 -17.32 -6.82
N ASP A 109 -4.93 -16.05 -6.98
CA ASP A 109 -6.07 -15.63 -7.78
C ASP A 109 -5.81 -14.31 -8.50
N GLU A 110 -6.47 -14.10 -9.63
CA GLU A 110 -6.47 -12.83 -10.36
C GLU A 110 -7.88 -12.25 -10.36
N LYS A 111 -7.99 -10.97 -10.00
CA LYS A 111 -9.26 -10.25 -10.00
C LYS A 111 -9.18 -9.03 -10.89
N TYR A 112 -10.11 -8.93 -11.82
CA TYR A 112 -10.19 -7.75 -12.66
C TYR A 112 -10.73 -6.55 -11.88
N ASN A 113 -9.94 -5.48 -11.84
CA ASN A 113 -10.35 -4.21 -11.25
C ASN A 113 -10.98 -3.33 -12.34
N HIS A 114 -12.30 -3.22 -12.34
CA HIS A 114 -13.05 -2.44 -13.33
C HIS A 114 -12.76 -0.94 -13.28
N ILE A 115 -12.33 -0.42 -12.12
CA ILE A 115 -12.04 1.02 -11.95
C ILE A 115 -10.72 1.37 -12.62
N HIS A 116 -9.68 0.58 -12.38
CA HIS A 116 -8.33 0.81 -12.92
C HIS A 116 -8.06 0.07 -14.24
N ARG A 117 -9.02 -0.77 -14.67
CA ARG A 117 -8.92 -1.60 -15.89
C ARG A 117 -7.67 -2.50 -15.91
N GLU A 118 -7.30 -3.04 -14.75
CA GLU A 118 -6.12 -3.88 -14.56
C GLU A 118 -6.46 -5.19 -13.84
N LEU A 119 -5.58 -6.19 -13.99
CA LEU A 119 -5.67 -7.45 -13.27
C LEU A 119 -4.84 -7.35 -11.98
N ASN A 120 -5.52 -7.31 -10.83
CA ASN A 120 -4.88 -7.40 -9.54
C ASN A 120 -4.68 -8.87 -9.18
N ARG A 121 -3.50 -9.20 -8.68
CA ARG A 121 -3.07 -10.55 -8.36
C ARG A 121 -2.90 -10.71 -6.87
N TYR A 122 -3.42 -11.80 -6.34
CA TYR A 122 -3.46 -12.03 -4.91
C TYR A 122 -2.88 -13.38 -4.54
N PHE A 123 -2.10 -13.39 -3.45
CA PHE A 123 -1.72 -14.59 -2.74
C PHE A 123 -2.60 -14.75 -1.50
N TYR A 124 -3.03 -15.99 -1.26
CA TYR A 124 -3.79 -16.37 -0.09
C TYR A 124 -2.93 -17.28 0.77
N PHE A 125 -2.61 -16.79 1.95
CA PHE A 125 -1.95 -17.56 3.00
C PHE A 125 -3.00 -18.02 3.99
N GLU A 126 -2.79 -19.18 4.61
CA GLU A 126 -3.74 -19.69 5.60
C GLU A 126 -3.87 -18.71 6.77
N SER A 127 -5.12 -18.41 7.15
CA SER A 127 -5.48 -17.55 8.29
C SER A 127 -5.16 -16.05 8.16
N TYR A 128 -4.69 -15.57 7.01
CA TYR A 128 -4.36 -14.15 6.79
C TYR A 128 -5.14 -13.54 5.63
N PRO A 129 -5.36 -12.21 5.65
CA PRO A 129 -5.95 -11.52 4.51
C PRO A 129 -5.12 -11.71 3.23
N PRO A 130 -5.76 -11.69 2.05
CA PRO A 130 -5.04 -11.81 0.79
C PRO A 130 -4.04 -10.66 0.61
N CYS A 131 -2.86 -11.01 0.08
CA CYS A 131 -1.80 -10.05 -0.24
C CYS A 131 -1.78 -9.79 -1.74
N GLU A 132 -1.82 -8.53 -2.13
CA GLU A 132 -1.62 -8.15 -3.53
C GLU A 132 -0.15 -8.32 -3.90
N VAL A 133 0.10 -8.86 -5.11
CA VAL A 133 1.44 -9.23 -5.56
C VAL A 133 1.72 -8.76 -6.97
N SER A 134 3.02 -8.57 -7.30
CA SER A 134 3.45 -8.25 -8.64
C SER A 134 3.19 -9.40 -9.62
N TYR A 135 3.12 -9.06 -10.91
CA TYR A 135 2.99 -10.05 -11.98
C TYR A 135 4.11 -11.10 -11.93
N THR A 136 5.34 -10.67 -11.72
CA THR A 136 6.50 -11.56 -11.69
C THR A 136 6.41 -12.55 -10.52
N ALA A 137 6.07 -12.08 -9.31
CA ALA A 137 5.89 -12.95 -8.16
C ALA A 137 4.75 -13.98 -8.40
N TYR A 138 3.64 -13.51 -8.99
CA TYR A 138 2.50 -14.38 -9.30
C TYR A 138 2.85 -15.50 -10.29
N GLN A 139 3.65 -15.21 -11.31
CA GLN A 139 4.02 -16.19 -12.33
C GLN A 139 4.92 -17.32 -11.80
N ILE A 140 5.87 -16.98 -10.95
CA ILE A 140 6.86 -17.94 -10.43
C ILE A 140 6.36 -18.76 -9.24
N ALA A 141 5.36 -18.26 -8.50
CA ALA A 141 4.82 -18.91 -7.32
C ALA A 141 3.86 -20.05 -7.67
N SER A 142 3.88 -21.10 -6.85
CA SER A 142 2.95 -22.22 -6.92
C SER A 142 2.28 -22.46 -5.58
N PRO A 143 0.98 -22.83 -5.53
CA PRO A 143 0.37 -23.31 -4.31
C PRO A 143 1.21 -24.43 -3.68
N GLY A 144 1.43 -24.36 -2.37
CA GLY A 144 2.34 -25.27 -1.66
C GLY A 144 3.74 -24.71 -1.43
N ASP A 145 4.14 -23.63 -2.13
CA ASP A 145 5.43 -22.99 -1.88
C ASP A 145 5.49 -22.37 -0.47
N ALA A 146 6.64 -22.55 0.19
CA ALA A 146 6.90 -22.01 1.51
C ALA A 146 7.45 -20.56 1.42
N TYR A 147 7.01 -19.72 2.35
CA TYR A 147 7.39 -18.32 2.46
C TYR A 147 7.72 -17.94 3.91
N TYR A 148 8.63 -16.99 4.06
CA TYR A 148 8.80 -16.21 5.29
C TYR A 148 7.97 -14.94 5.14
N ALA A 149 6.94 -14.78 5.94
CA ALA A 149 6.04 -13.63 5.88
C ALA A 149 6.26 -12.71 7.10
N VAL A 150 6.32 -11.42 6.84
CA VAL A 150 6.39 -10.38 7.88
C VAL A 150 4.98 -9.97 8.24
N LEU A 151 4.56 -10.28 9.45
CA LEU A 151 3.22 -10.06 9.99
C LEU A 151 3.22 -8.87 10.95
N TYR A 152 2.43 -7.83 10.67
CA TYR A 152 2.18 -6.77 11.64
C TYR A 152 1.12 -7.18 12.68
N LYS A 153 1.47 -6.99 13.97
CA LYS A 153 0.61 -7.31 15.13
C LYS A 153 -0.40 -6.20 15.37
N THR A 154 -1.48 -6.23 14.62
CA THR A 154 -2.63 -5.33 14.80
C THR A 154 -3.85 -6.10 15.31
N LYS A 155 -4.97 -5.41 15.58
CA LYS A 155 -6.27 -6.08 15.90
C LYS A 155 -6.71 -7.06 14.80
N LYS A 156 -6.34 -6.79 13.56
CA LYS A 156 -6.48 -7.70 12.41
C LYS A 156 -5.11 -7.85 11.79
N PRO A 157 -4.32 -8.86 12.19
CA PRO A 157 -2.98 -9.08 11.67
C PRO A 157 -2.98 -9.20 10.15
N TYR A 158 -1.98 -8.62 9.49
CA TYR A 158 -1.82 -8.71 8.05
C TYR A 158 -0.35 -8.85 7.66
N ILE A 159 -0.13 -9.49 6.51
CA ILE A 159 1.21 -9.67 5.95
C ILE A 159 1.60 -8.39 5.20
N LYS A 160 2.72 -7.77 5.60
CA LYS A 160 3.27 -6.56 4.94
C LYS A 160 4.16 -6.93 3.75
N THR A 161 5.01 -7.93 3.92
CA THR A 161 5.91 -8.44 2.88
C THR A 161 6.19 -9.92 3.12
N PHE A 162 6.73 -10.60 2.11
CA PHE A 162 7.06 -12.02 2.19
C PHE A 162 8.26 -12.34 1.29
N TYR A 163 8.99 -13.39 1.66
CA TYR A 163 10.20 -13.87 1.00
C TYR A 163 10.06 -15.36 0.70
N ALA A 164 10.28 -15.76 -0.53
CA ALA A 164 10.15 -17.16 -0.94
C ALA A 164 11.26 -18.02 -0.30
N ALA A 165 10.90 -19.05 0.46
CA ALA A 165 11.86 -19.88 1.20
C ALA A 165 12.78 -20.73 0.29
N ASN A 166 12.47 -20.86 -0.99
CA ASN A 166 13.36 -21.46 -1.98
C ASN A 166 14.50 -20.52 -2.42
N MET A 167 14.32 -19.19 -2.29
CA MET A 167 15.31 -18.17 -2.67
C MET A 167 16.06 -17.62 -1.44
N TYR A 168 15.42 -17.63 -0.29
CA TYR A 168 15.94 -17.01 0.94
C TYR A 168 16.09 -18.03 2.06
N ASP A 169 17.14 -17.86 2.88
CA ASP A 169 17.38 -18.60 4.13
C ASP A 169 17.29 -17.64 5.31
N PHE A 170 16.19 -17.72 6.05
CA PHE A 170 15.96 -16.85 7.22
C PHE A 170 16.70 -17.42 8.44
N ARG A 171 17.45 -16.56 9.13
CA ARG A 171 18.09 -16.86 10.42
C ARG A 171 17.72 -15.81 11.45
N GLU A 172 17.25 -16.28 12.58
CA GLU A 172 17.17 -15.45 13.77
C GLU A 172 18.60 -15.06 14.16
N GLY A 173 18.95 -13.78 14.00
CA GLY A 173 20.25 -13.23 14.34
C GLY A 173 20.38 -12.95 15.82
#